data_e4446b13e7c46e5c3fba228b470922e8
#
_entry.id   e4446b13e7c46e5c3fba228b470922e8
#
_cell.length_a   1.000
_cell.length_b   1.000
_cell.length_c   1.000
_cell.angle_alpha   90.00
_cell.angle_beta   90.00
_cell.angle_gamma   90.00
#
_symmetry.space_group_name_H-M   'P 1'
#
loop_
_entity.id
_entity.type
_entity.pdbx_description
1 polymer ?
#
loop_
_entity_poly.entity_id
_entity_poly.type
_entity_poly.pdbx_seq_one_letter_code
_entity_poly.pdbx_strand_id
1 'polypeptide(L)'
;TTPIDVPLLGELQISETLIVSWIVMALITGICIWLTRGLKVRNISKKQAAAEWIVETADKFVLGNMGEKFRYLIPFVSALFATSVVSNLISLIGLRSPTADLSTEAAWAAVVFTMITAQKIKTNGVGGYLKGFTTPIPVMTPFNILSELATPISMACRHFGNILSGVVINALIYGALALASRKLLGLIPGAVGNVLSQIPVLDVGIPAVLSVYFDWFSGVMQAFIFCMLTVMYIANAAEE
;
A
#
# COMPACT_ATOMS: atom_id res chain seq x y z
N THR A 1 -15.89 -1.13 -15.97
CA THR A 1 -16.93 -1.09 -14.93
C THR A 1 -18.14 -1.84 -15.43
N THR A 2 -18.50 -2.93 -14.77
CA THR A 2 -19.77 -3.63 -15.05
C THR A 2 -20.83 -3.06 -14.11
N PRO A 3 -21.90 -2.43 -14.61
CA PRO A 3 -23.00 -1.98 -13.77
C PRO A 3 -23.77 -3.19 -13.25
N ILE A 4 -24.02 -3.25 -11.94
CA ILE A 4 -24.95 -4.22 -11.33
C ILE A 4 -26.09 -3.42 -10.73
N ASP A 5 -27.28 -3.65 -11.24
CA ASP A 5 -28.51 -3.07 -10.70
C ASP A 5 -28.86 -3.71 -9.36
N VAL A 6 -28.74 -2.95 -8.27
CA VAL A 6 -29.21 -3.36 -6.94
C VAL A 6 -30.52 -2.61 -6.65
N PRO A 7 -31.63 -3.33 -6.39
CA PRO A 7 -32.97 -2.73 -6.31
C PRO A 7 -33.18 -1.65 -5.24
N LEU A 8 -32.24 -1.48 -4.31
CA LEU A 8 -32.32 -0.50 -3.20
C LEU A 8 -31.27 0.62 -3.25
N LEU A 9 -30.21 0.49 -4.06
CA LEU A 9 -29.03 1.38 -4.05
C LEU A 9 -28.68 1.99 -5.42
N GLY A 10 -29.50 1.70 -6.45
CA GLY A 10 -29.24 2.15 -7.82
C GLY A 10 -28.12 1.35 -8.52
N GLU A 11 -27.57 1.90 -9.60
CA GLU A 11 -26.46 1.27 -10.34
C GLU A 11 -25.16 1.29 -9.52
N LEU A 12 -24.79 0.16 -8.93
CA LEU A 12 -23.49 -0.03 -8.33
C LEU A 12 -22.46 -0.36 -9.42
N GLN A 13 -21.58 0.55 -9.69
CA GLN A 13 -20.46 0.33 -10.59
C GLN A 13 -19.34 -0.44 -9.85
N ILE A 14 -19.20 -1.73 -10.15
CA ILE A 14 -18.06 -2.51 -9.64
C ILE A 14 -16.83 -2.10 -10.44
N SER A 15 -15.86 -1.49 -9.75
CA SER A 15 -14.57 -1.16 -10.33
C SER A 15 -13.70 -2.42 -10.44
N GLU A 16 -12.84 -2.45 -11.44
CA GLU A 16 -11.84 -3.51 -11.60
C GLU A 16 -10.96 -3.66 -10.35
N THR A 17 -10.60 -2.54 -9.72
CA THR A 17 -9.81 -2.47 -8.49
C THR A 17 -10.50 -3.17 -7.31
N LEU A 18 -11.84 -3.13 -7.23
CA LEU A 18 -12.59 -3.82 -6.19
C LEU A 18 -12.52 -5.35 -6.35
N ILE A 19 -12.63 -5.84 -7.58
CA ILE A 19 -12.52 -7.28 -7.87
C ILE A 19 -11.11 -7.76 -7.54
N VAL A 20 -10.09 -7.01 -7.94
CA VAL A 20 -8.70 -7.33 -7.62
C VAL A 20 -8.45 -7.29 -6.10
N SER A 21 -9.07 -6.37 -5.37
CA SER A 21 -9.00 -6.34 -3.89
C SER A 21 -9.55 -7.63 -3.26
N TRP A 22 -10.67 -8.15 -3.78
CA TRP A 22 -11.21 -9.44 -3.30
C TRP A 22 -10.29 -10.61 -3.62
N ILE A 23 -9.67 -10.61 -4.81
CA ILE A 23 -8.67 -11.63 -5.18
C ILE A 23 -7.47 -11.58 -4.23
N VAL A 24 -6.96 -10.38 -3.93
CA VAL A 24 -5.85 -10.17 -2.97
C VAL A 24 -6.22 -10.72 -1.59
N MET A 25 -7.40 -10.38 -1.08
CA MET A 25 -7.86 -10.87 0.22
C MET A 25 -8.02 -12.39 0.24
N ALA A 26 -8.60 -12.98 -0.80
CA ALA A 26 -8.73 -14.44 -0.93
C ALA A 26 -7.36 -15.13 -0.99
N LEU A 27 -6.40 -14.56 -1.73
CA LEU A 27 -5.05 -15.07 -1.86
C LEU A 27 -4.31 -15.03 -0.52
N ILE A 28 -4.33 -13.91 0.19
CA ILE A 28 -3.69 -13.77 1.51
C ILE A 28 -4.31 -14.77 2.50
N THR A 29 -5.65 -14.85 2.54
CA THR A 29 -6.37 -15.78 3.41
C THR A 29 -6.00 -17.23 3.08
N GLY A 30 -5.94 -17.58 1.79
CA GLY A 30 -5.54 -18.91 1.34
C GLY A 30 -4.09 -19.26 1.75
N ILE A 31 -3.16 -18.31 1.61
CA ILE A 31 -1.77 -18.47 2.05
C ILE A 31 -1.71 -18.66 3.57
N CYS A 32 -2.44 -17.86 4.34
CA CYS A 32 -2.48 -17.99 5.80
C CYS A 32 -3.03 -19.36 6.23
N ILE A 33 -4.14 -19.81 5.65
CA ILE A 33 -4.69 -21.14 5.92
C ILE A 33 -3.70 -22.24 5.54
N TRP A 34 -3.05 -22.10 4.38
CA TRP A 34 -2.05 -23.08 3.93
C TRP A 34 -0.84 -23.12 4.87
N LEU A 35 -0.34 -21.96 5.33
CA LEU A 35 0.80 -21.88 6.26
C LEU A 35 0.47 -22.42 7.64
N THR A 36 -0.73 -22.21 8.15
CA THR A 36 -1.15 -22.64 9.49
C THR A 36 -1.63 -24.09 9.54
N ARG A 37 -1.87 -24.73 8.39
CA ARG A 37 -2.31 -26.12 8.33
C ARG A 37 -1.18 -27.07 8.72
N GLY A 38 -1.39 -27.90 9.76
CA GLY A 38 -0.48 -28.96 10.17
C GLY A 38 0.69 -28.47 11.02
N LEU A 39 0.51 -27.47 11.85
CA LEU A 39 1.48 -27.02 12.84
C LEU A 39 1.80 -28.15 13.84
N LYS A 40 3.08 -28.36 14.14
CA LYS A 40 3.58 -29.40 15.03
C LYS A 40 4.51 -28.81 16.08
N VAL A 41 4.44 -29.33 17.31
CA VAL A 41 5.33 -28.91 18.42
C VAL A 41 6.73 -29.51 18.30
N ARG A 42 6.85 -30.70 17.67
CA ARG A 42 8.12 -31.40 17.40
C ARG A 42 8.26 -31.64 15.89
N ASN A 43 9.50 -31.62 15.40
CA ASN A 43 9.83 -31.74 13.98
C ASN A 43 9.19 -30.62 13.13
N ILE A 44 9.57 -29.40 13.44
CA ILE A 44 9.09 -28.18 12.76
C ILE A 44 9.46 -28.25 11.27
N SER A 45 8.46 -28.11 10.40
CA SER A 45 8.69 -28.04 8.96
C SER A 45 9.23 -26.65 8.56
N LYS A 46 9.98 -26.59 7.43
CA LYS A 46 10.47 -25.30 6.88
C LYS A 46 9.33 -24.30 6.66
N LYS A 47 8.15 -24.79 6.30
CA LYS A 47 6.93 -24.02 6.13
C LYS A 47 6.47 -23.37 7.46
N GLN A 48 6.48 -24.13 8.55
CA GLN A 48 6.12 -23.63 9.87
C GLN A 48 7.15 -22.65 10.39
N ALA A 49 8.44 -22.91 10.20
CA ALA A 49 9.51 -21.98 10.58
C ALA A 49 9.38 -20.63 9.85
N ALA A 50 9.00 -20.63 8.57
CA ALA A 50 8.71 -19.41 7.83
C ALA A 50 7.48 -18.65 8.39
N ALA A 51 6.41 -19.37 8.74
CA ALA A 51 5.23 -18.75 9.34
C ALA A 51 5.54 -18.14 10.72
N GLU A 52 6.27 -18.86 11.57
CA GLU A 52 6.69 -18.39 12.88
C GLU A 52 7.61 -17.16 12.76
N TRP A 53 8.55 -17.17 11.82
CA TRP A 53 9.43 -16.01 11.55
C TRP A 53 8.65 -14.77 11.12
N ILE A 54 7.63 -14.91 10.26
CA ILE A 54 6.76 -13.79 9.84
C ILE A 54 6.03 -13.21 11.06
N VAL A 55 5.42 -14.06 11.88
CA VAL A 55 4.69 -13.64 13.07
C VAL A 55 5.63 -12.97 14.08
N GLU A 56 6.78 -13.57 14.37
CA GLU A 56 7.78 -13.00 15.28
C GLU A 56 8.31 -11.64 14.79
N THR A 57 8.49 -11.48 13.48
CA THR A 57 8.91 -10.21 12.89
C THR A 57 7.82 -9.14 13.05
N ALA A 58 6.55 -9.49 12.84
CA ALA A 58 5.43 -8.61 13.05
C ALA A 58 5.27 -8.23 14.53
N ASP A 59 5.43 -9.18 15.45
CA ASP A 59 5.41 -8.94 16.89
C ASP A 59 6.52 -7.97 17.29
N LYS A 60 7.76 -8.21 16.88
CA LYS A 60 8.90 -7.32 17.15
C LYS A 60 8.68 -5.92 16.58
N PHE A 61 8.11 -5.82 15.39
CA PHE A 61 7.83 -4.53 14.76
C PHE A 61 6.80 -3.72 15.55
N VAL A 62 5.67 -4.32 15.90
CA VAL A 62 4.61 -3.61 16.62
C VAL A 62 4.98 -3.35 18.06
N LEU A 63 5.42 -4.38 18.80
CA LEU A 63 5.73 -4.25 20.23
C LEU A 63 6.98 -3.39 20.48
N GLY A 64 7.96 -3.43 19.59
CA GLY A 64 9.15 -2.58 19.67
C GLY A 64 8.87 -1.08 19.51
N ASN A 65 7.81 -0.72 18.79
CA ASN A 65 7.46 0.68 18.54
C ASN A 65 6.31 1.19 19.43
N MET A 66 5.40 0.32 19.88
CA MET A 66 4.20 0.72 20.64
C MET A 66 4.16 0.18 22.07
N GLY A 67 4.98 -0.84 22.37
CA GLY A 67 4.96 -1.54 23.67
C GLY A 67 3.87 -2.61 23.77
N GLU A 68 3.94 -3.39 24.87
CA GLU A 68 3.08 -4.56 25.10
C GLU A 68 1.58 -4.25 25.19
N LYS A 69 1.20 -3.03 25.53
CA LYS A 69 -0.20 -2.58 25.59
C LYS A 69 -0.94 -2.73 24.27
N PHE A 70 -0.22 -2.70 23.16
CA PHE A 70 -0.77 -2.69 21.80
C PHE A 70 -0.68 -4.04 21.08
N ARG A 71 -0.43 -5.11 21.80
CA ARG A 71 -0.38 -6.48 21.26
C ARG A 71 -1.63 -6.85 20.42
N TYR A 72 -2.78 -6.30 20.77
CA TYR A 72 -4.03 -6.52 20.01
C TYR A 72 -4.04 -5.90 18.60
N LEU A 73 -3.11 -4.99 18.29
CA LEU A 73 -2.99 -4.37 16.96
C LEU A 73 -2.09 -5.15 15.99
N ILE A 74 -1.34 -6.14 16.48
CA ILE A 74 -0.44 -6.95 15.64
C ILE A 74 -1.17 -7.56 14.44
N PRO A 75 -2.35 -8.20 14.59
CA PRO A 75 -3.07 -8.76 13.45
C PRO A 75 -3.50 -7.69 12.42
N PHE A 76 -3.91 -6.52 12.90
CA PHE A 76 -4.33 -5.42 12.03
C PHE A 76 -3.17 -4.87 11.22
N VAL A 77 -2.05 -4.55 11.87
CA VAL A 77 -0.85 -4.00 11.20
C VAL A 77 -0.27 -5.03 10.22
N SER A 78 -0.23 -6.30 10.60
CA SER A 78 0.23 -7.39 9.73
C SER A 78 -0.66 -7.58 8.51
N ALA A 79 -1.98 -7.52 8.68
CA ALA A 79 -2.93 -7.61 7.58
C ALA A 79 -2.82 -6.40 6.64
N LEU A 80 -2.69 -5.20 7.19
CA LEU A 80 -2.50 -3.97 6.43
C LEU A 80 -1.22 -4.02 5.58
N PHE A 81 -0.10 -4.46 6.19
CA PHE A 81 1.18 -4.64 5.49
C PHE A 81 1.08 -5.69 4.38
N ALA A 82 0.55 -6.88 4.70
CA ALA A 82 0.41 -7.96 3.73
C ALA A 82 -0.49 -7.54 2.55
N THR A 83 -1.62 -6.90 2.83
CA THR A 83 -2.55 -6.44 1.79
C THR A 83 -1.91 -5.36 0.92
N SER A 84 -1.19 -4.41 1.51
CA SER A 84 -0.49 -3.36 0.76
C SER A 84 0.62 -3.95 -0.13
N VAL A 85 1.47 -4.83 0.42
CA VAL A 85 2.55 -5.46 -0.35
C VAL A 85 2.00 -6.31 -1.50
N VAL A 86 1.02 -7.19 -1.23
CA VAL A 86 0.44 -8.06 -2.27
C VAL A 86 -0.28 -7.24 -3.33
N SER A 87 -0.99 -6.17 -2.94
CA SER A 87 -1.64 -5.25 -3.89
C SER A 87 -0.63 -4.57 -4.81
N ASN A 88 0.52 -4.18 -4.29
CA ASN A 88 1.58 -3.58 -5.11
C ASN A 88 2.25 -4.60 -6.03
N LEU A 89 2.48 -5.82 -5.55
CA LEU A 89 3.09 -6.89 -6.34
C LEU A 89 2.18 -7.40 -7.46
N ILE A 90 0.87 -7.26 -7.33
CA ILE A 90 -0.08 -7.73 -8.33
C ILE A 90 0.01 -6.91 -9.64
N SER A 91 0.54 -5.69 -9.58
CA SER A 91 0.83 -4.86 -10.76
C SER A 91 1.87 -5.50 -11.68
N LEU A 92 2.81 -6.29 -11.13
CA LEU A 92 3.82 -7.03 -11.91
C LEU A 92 3.20 -8.10 -12.82
N ILE A 93 2.00 -8.59 -12.48
CA ILE A 93 1.24 -9.57 -13.27
C ILE A 93 0.37 -8.88 -14.32
N GLY A 94 0.41 -7.54 -14.38
CA GLY A 94 -0.37 -6.74 -15.34
C GLY A 94 -1.82 -6.48 -14.89
N LEU A 95 -2.17 -6.80 -13.63
CA LEU A 95 -3.45 -6.44 -13.04
C LEU A 95 -3.39 -5.04 -12.41
N ARG A 96 -4.50 -4.32 -12.48
CA ARG A 96 -4.58 -3.00 -11.88
C ARG A 96 -4.56 -3.11 -10.35
N SER A 97 -3.50 -2.59 -9.74
CA SER A 97 -3.35 -2.60 -8.28
C SER A 97 -4.50 -1.85 -7.60
N PRO A 98 -5.10 -2.41 -6.53
CA PRO A 98 -6.06 -1.68 -5.68
C PRO A 98 -5.49 -0.40 -5.08
N THR A 99 -4.19 -0.37 -4.79
CA THR A 99 -3.48 0.79 -4.23
C THR A 99 -3.26 1.92 -5.27
N ALA A 100 -3.50 1.65 -6.56
CA ALA A 100 -3.54 2.67 -7.60
C ALA A 100 -4.87 3.45 -7.65
N ASP A 101 -5.80 3.16 -6.74
CA ASP A 101 -7.07 3.85 -6.60
C ASP A 101 -7.07 4.69 -5.31
N LEU A 102 -7.24 6.01 -5.48
CA LEU A 102 -7.25 6.95 -4.36
C LEU A 102 -8.36 6.65 -3.35
N SER A 103 -9.49 6.11 -3.79
CA SER A 103 -10.59 5.75 -2.89
C SER A 103 -10.22 4.63 -1.94
N THR A 104 -9.45 3.63 -2.39
CA THR A 104 -8.92 2.56 -1.55
C THR A 104 -7.95 3.10 -0.50
N GLU A 105 -7.01 3.94 -0.92
CA GLU A 105 -6.03 4.56 -0.03
C GLU A 105 -6.68 5.50 0.99
N ALA A 106 -7.66 6.28 0.54
CA ALA A 106 -8.43 7.14 1.43
C ALA A 106 -9.24 6.34 2.46
N ALA A 107 -9.81 5.20 2.07
CA ALA A 107 -10.50 4.31 2.99
C ALA A 107 -9.56 3.73 4.06
N TRP A 108 -8.37 3.28 3.67
CA TRP A 108 -7.35 2.79 4.63
C TRP A 108 -6.88 3.89 5.58
N ALA A 109 -6.59 5.07 5.04
CA ALA A 109 -6.22 6.24 5.85
C ALA A 109 -7.34 6.66 6.82
N ALA A 110 -8.61 6.60 6.39
CA ALA A 110 -9.76 6.89 7.24
C ALA A 110 -9.92 5.87 8.39
N VAL A 111 -9.69 4.58 8.15
CA VAL A 111 -9.69 3.56 9.20
C VAL A 111 -8.58 3.84 10.22
N VAL A 112 -7.36 4.11 9.74
CA VAL A 112 -6.22 4.44 10.62
C VAL A 112 -6.50 5.72 11.41
N PHE A 113 -7.04 6.76 10.78
CA PHE A 113 -7.42 8.00 11.44
C PHE A 113 -8.48 7.80 12.52
N THR A 114 -9.48 6.97 12.24
CA THR A 114 -10.50 6.60 13.26
C THR A 114 -9.86 5.89 14.45
N MET A 115 -8.88 5.02 14.22
CA MET A 115 -8.15 4.35 15.30
C MET A 115 -7.30 5.32 16.13
N ILE A 116 -6.61 6.26 15.47
CA ILE A 116 -5.83 7.32 16.14
C ILE A 116 -6.75 8.17 17.03
N THR A 117 -7.86 8.66 16.46
CA THR A 117 -8.83 9.48 17.17
C THR A 117 -9.47 8.72 18.34
N ALA A 118 -9.84 7.45 18.12
CA ALA A 118 -10.37 6.60 19.20
C ALA A 118 -9.35 6.40 20.32
N GLN A 119 -8.06 6.25 19.99
CA GLN A 119 -7.00 6.12 21.00
C GLN A 119 -6.81 7.44 21.76
N LYS A 120 -6.77 8.60 21.12
CA LYS A 120 -6.71 9.93 21.76
C LYS A 120 -7.88 10.13 22.74
N ILE A 121 -9.10 9.78 22.31
CA ILE A 121 -10.30 9.89 23.16
C ILE A 121 -10.22 8.91 24.34
N LYS A 122 -9.69 7.70 24.13
CA LYS A 122 -9.53 6.71 25.20
C LYS A 122 -8.52 7.15 26.25
N THR A 123 -7.45 7.83 25.84
CA THR A 123 -6.37 8.30 26.73
C THR A 123 -6.80 9.54 27.51
N ASN A 124 -7.32 10.57 26.85
CA ASN A 124 -7.58 11.90 27.41
C ASN A 124 -9.07 12.16 27.70
N GLY A 125 -9.96 11.26 27.29
CA GLY A 125 -11.40 11.53 27.27
C GLY A 125 -11.79 12.53 26.18
N VAL A 126 -13.09 12.64 25.90
CA VAL A 126 -13.62 13.54 24.86
C VAL A 126 -13.26 15.01 25.17
N GLY A 127 -13.36 15.41 26.43
CA GLY A 127 -13.02 16.78 26.86
C GLY A 127 -11.55 17.11 26.70
N GLY A 128 -10.63 16.16 27.02
CA GLY A 128 -9.20 16.31 26.83
C GLY A 128 -8.83 16.42 25.36
N TYR A 129 -9.41 15.58 24.52
CA TYR A 129 -9.21 15.64 23.06
C TYR A 129 -9.61 17.01 22.46
N LEU A 130 -10.78 17.52 22.83
CA LEU A 130 -11.24 18.83 22.35
C LEU A 130 -10.37 19.97 22.91
N LYS A 131 -9.93 19.88 24.15
CA LYS A 131 -9.00 20.84 24.76
C LYS A 131 -7.62 20.82 24.09
N GLY A 132 -7.18 19.66 23.58
CA GLY A 132 -5.92 19.51 22.83
C GLY A 132 -5.84 20.44 21.62
N PHE A 133 -6.96 20.69 20.94
CA PHE A 133 -6.99 21.64 19.83
C PHE A 133 -6.71 23.10 20.22
N THR A 134 -6.99 23.48 21.47
CA THR A 134 -6.80 24.85 21.97
C THR A 134 -5.44 25.06 22.65
N THR A 135 -4.64 24.01 22.76
CA THR A 135 -3.34 24.06 23.41
C THR A 135 -2.23 24.25 22.36
N PRO A 136 -1.15 25.05 22.60
CA PRO A 136 -0.88 25.84 23.82
C PRO A 136 -1.63 27.17 23.87
N ILE A 137 -2.10 27.69 22.74
CA ILE A 137 -2.76 29.00 22.65
C ILE A 137 -4.05 28.84 21.80
N PRO A 138 -5.21 29.38 22.26
CA PRO A 138 -6.50 29.23 21.52
C PRO A 138 -6.48 29.73 20.08
N VAL A 139 -5.60 30.67 19.74
CA VAL A 139 -5.42 31.18 18.36
C VAL A 139 -4.91 30.09 17.41
N MET A 140 -4.24 29.04 17.92
CA MET A 140 -3.73 27.93 17.12
C MET A 140 -4.80 26.87 16.79
N THR A 141 -5.99 26.96 17.35
CA THR A 141 -7.07 25.98 17.11
C THR A 141 -7.32 25.67 15.63
N PRO A 142 -7.44 26.65 14.71
CA PRO A 142 -7.67 26.34 13.31
C PRO A 142 -6.50 25.58 12.68
N PHE A 143 -5.26 25.86 13.07
CA PHE A 143 -4.08 25.17 12.59
C PHE A 143 -4.01 23.72 13.13
N ASN A 144 -4.36 23.50 14.39
CA ASN A 144 -4.40 22.17 15.00
C ASN A 144 -5.47 21.30 14.37
N ILE A 145 -6.66 21.85 14.09
CA ILE A 145 -7.73 21.14 13.36
C ILE A 145 -7.26 20.80 11.94
N LEU A 146 -6.64 21.75 11.24
CA LEU A 146 -6.13 21.52 9.89
C LEU A 146 -5.04 20.43 9.89
N SER A 147 -4.13 20.44 10.86
CA SER A 147 -3.09 19.42 11.02
C SER A 147 -3.67 18.03 11.26
N GLU A 148 -4.70 17.93 12.12
CA GLU A 148 -5.38 16.64 12.38
C GLU A 148 -6.02 16.06 11.11
N LEU A 149 -6.69 16.91 10.31
CA LEU A 149 -7.28 16.49 9.03
C LEU A 149 -6.23 16.24 7.94
N ALA A 150 -5.13 16.96 7.97
CA ALA A 150 -4.04 16.78 7.00
C ALA A 150 -3.35 15.43 7.13
N THR A 151 -3.32 14.83 8.32
CA THR A 151 -2.67 13.55 8.58
C THR A 151 -3.20 12.42 7.70
N PRO A 152 -4.50 12.07 7.70
CA PRO A 152 -5.03 11.00 6.85
C PRO A 152 -4.94 11.34 5.36
N ILE A 153 -5.12 12.60 4.99
CA ILE A 153 -4.98 13.06 3.60
C ILE A 153 -3.54 12.85 3.12
N SER A 154 -2.56 13.25 3.94
CA SER A 154 -1.14 13.06 3.63
C SER A 154 -0.77 11.59 3.48
N MET A 155 -1.30 10.71 4.35
CA MET A 155 -1.05 9.26 4.28
C MET A 155 -1.62 8.66 2.97
N ALA A 156 -2.86 8.97 2.63
CA ALA A 156 -3.50 8.51 1.40
C ALA A 156 -2.79 9.03 0.14
N CYS A 157 -2.52 10.34 0.08
CA CYS A 157 -1.85 10.96 -1.06
C CYS A 157 -0.42 10.47 -1.24
N ARG A 158 0.30 10.17 -0.17
CA ARG A 158 1.67 9.65 -0.24
C ARG A 158 1.71 8.29 -0.91
N HIS A 159 0.85 7.37 -0.48
CA HIS A 159 0.81 6.01 -1.05
C HIS A 159 0.33 6.03 -2.49
N PHE A 160 -0.81 6.64 -2.74
CA PHE A 160 -1.36 6.83 -4.09
C PHE A 160 -0.38 7.55 -5.02
N GLY A 161 0.23 8.65 -4.57
CA GLY A 161 1.14 9.45 -5.38
C GLY A 161 2.41 8.71 -5.77
N ASN A 162 2.94 7.85 -4.91
CA ASN A 162 4.09 7.01 -5.23
C ASN A 162 3.78 6.03 -6.38
N ILE A 163 2.63 5.35 -6.31
CA ILE A 163 2.21 4.40 -7.34
C ILE A 163 1.90 5.12 -8.65
N LEU A 164 1.15 6.23 -8.59
CA LEU A 164 0.83 7.03 -9.77
C LEU A 164 2.08 7.56 -10.46
N SER A 165 3.05 8.08 -9.67
CA SER A 165 4.33 8.55 -10.20
C SER A 165 5.08 7.43 -10.91
N GLY A 166 5.13 6.23 -10.33
CA GLY A 166 5.76 5.05 -10.93
C GLY A 166 5.13 4.71 -12.29
N VAL A 167 3.81 4.66 -12.36
CA VAL A 167 3.08 4.38 -13.61
C VAL A 167 3.37 5.43 -14.69
N VAL A 168 3.33 6.72 -14.33
CA VAL A 168 3.59 7.83 -15.27
C VAL A 168 5.04 7.82 -15.75
N ILE A 169 6.00 7.66 -14.84
CA ILE A 169 7.43 7.63 -15.18
C ILE A 169 7.72 6.44 -16.09
N ASN A 170 7.20 5.25 -15.75
CA ASN A 170 7.36 4.07 -16.59
C ASN A 170 6.79 4.31 -18.00
N ALA A 171 5.57 4.84 -18.13
CA ALA A 171 4.96 5.13 -19.42
C ALA A 171 5.78 6.11 -20.27
N LEU A 172 6.34 7.15 -19.65
CA LEU A 172 7.22 8.12 -20.33
C LEU A 172 8.54 7.48 -20.79
N ILE A 173 9.14 6.62 -19.95
CA ILE A 173 10.39 5.93 -20.28
C ILE A 173 10.16 4.94 -21.42
N TYR A 174 9.08 4.15 -21.38
CA TYR A 174 8.71 3.26 -22.49
C TYR A 174 8.55 4.04 -23.80
N GLY A 175 7.82 5.16 -23.78
CA GLY A 175 7.67 6.02 -24.95
C GLY A 175 8.99 6.58 -25.49
N ALA A 176 9.87 7.04 -24.59
CA ALA A 176 11.17 7.57 -24.97
C ALA A 176 12.11 6.49 -25.54
N LEU A 177 12.14 5.31 -24.93
CA LEU A 177 12.95 4.18 -25.38
C LEU A 177 12.47 3.61 -26.71
N ALA A 178 11.15 3.54 -26.92
CA ALA A 178 10.58 3.16 -28.21
C ALA A 178 11.00 4.11 -29.34
N LEU A 179 10.96 5.42 -29.09
CA LEU A 179 11.44 6.44 -30.03
C LEU A 179 12.95 6.34 -30.29
N ALA A 180 13.74 6.15 -29.22
CA ALA A 180 15.18 5.98 -29.32
C ALA A 180 15.54 4.70 -30.09
N SER A 181 14.86 3.59 -29.81
CA SER A 181 15.05 2.32 -30.53
C SER A 181 14.78 2.47 -32.02
N ARG A 182 13.66 3.10 -32.38
CA ARG A 182 13.32 3.37 -33.78
C ARG A 182 14.37 4.24 -34.51
N LYS A 183 14.84 5.31 -33.85
CA LYS A 183 15.85 6.19 -34.43
C LYS A 183 17.20 5.50 -34.57
N LEU A 184 17.67 4.79 -33.55
CA LEU A 184 18.98 4.11 -33.57
C LEU A 184 19.00 2.96 -34.57
N LEU A 185 17.98 2.12 -34.59
CA LEU A 185 17.89 0.97 -35.49
C LEU A 185 17.56 1.38 -36.94
N GLY A 186 16.84 2.50 -37.13
CA GLY A 186 16.60 3.09 -38.43
C GLY A 186 17.82 3.68 -39.13
N LEU A 187 18.94 3.87 -38.41
CA LEU A 187 20.25 4.27 -39.00
C LEU A 187 20.95 3.11 -39.71
N ILE A 188 20.49 1.87 -39.51
CA ILE A 188 21.06 0.69 -40.17
C ILE A 188 20.48 0.62 -41.60
N PRO A 189 21.33 0.73 -42.65
CA PRO A 189 20.86 0.70 -44.04
C PRO A 189 20.38 -0.72 -44.45
N GLY A 190 19.29 -0.79 -45.22
CA GLY A 190 18.81 -2.02 -45.81
C GLY A 190 17.56 -2.60 -45.14
N ALA A 191 17.05 -3.73 -45.65
CA ALA A 191 15.85 -4.39 -45.20
C ALA A 191 15.90 -4.82 -43.71
N VAL A 192 17.10 -5.10 -43.21
CA VAL A 192 17.38 -5.48 -41.81
C VAL A 192 17.07 -4.29 -40.87
N GLY A 193 17.50 -3.08 -41.20
CA GLY A 193 17.21 -1.88 -40.41
C GLY A 193 15.73 -1.57 -40.34
N ASN A 194 14.99 -1.77 -41.43
CA ASN A 194 13.54 -1.54 -41.47
C ASN A 194 12.76 -2.55 -40.60
N VAL A 195 13.18 -3.79 -40.53
CA VAL A 195 12.56 -4.80 -39.67
C VAL A 195 12.92 -4.58 -38.19
N LEU A 196 14.21 -4.31 -37.90
CA LEU A 196 14.67 -4.04 -36.53
C LEU A 196 14.08 -2.75 -35.95
N SER A 197 13.88 -1.71 -36.76
CA SER A 197 13.28 -0.45 -36.28
C SER A 197 11.82 -0.58 -35.86
N GLN A 198 11.13 -1.67 -36.27
CA GLN A 198 9.78 -1.96 -35.83
C GLN A 198 9.74 -2.71 -34.48
N ILE A 199 10.88 -3.26 -34.06
CA ILE A 199 10.99 -4.00 -32.78
C ILE A 199 11.61 -3.03 -31.75
N PRO A 200 10.88 -2.68 -30.67
CA PRO A 200 11.38 -1.81 -29.62
C PRO A 200 12.37 -2.57 -28.69
N VAL A 201 13.56 -2.88 -29.21
CA VAL A 201 14.55 -3.72 -28.53
C VAL A 201 14.98 -3.15 -27.17
N LEU A 202 15.03 -1.82 -27.05
CA LEU A 202 15.37 -1.15 -25.79
C LEU A 202 14.24 -1.23 -24.75
N ASP A 203 12.99 -1.51 -25.18
CA ASP A 203 11.86 -1.66 -24.25
C ASP A 203 11.85 -3.00 -23.51
N VAL A 204 12.68 -3.96 -23.91
CA VAL A 204 12.68 -5.30 -23.29
C VAL A 204 13.60 -5.35 -22.06
N GLY A 205 14.72 -4.64 -22.04
CA GLY A 205 15.74 -4.75 -20.99
C GLY A 205 15.63 -3.67 -19.91
N ILE A 206 15.73 -2.42 -20.31
CA ILE A 206 15.79 -1.28 -19.37
C ILE A 206 14.48 -1.12 -18.57
N PRO A 207 13.29 -1.17 -19.21
CA PRO A 207 12.02 -1.05 -18.46
C PRO A 207 11.79 -2.20 -17.50
N ALA A 208 12.23 -3.42 -17.81
CA ALA A 208 12.09 -4.55 -16.88
C ALA A 208 12.87 -4.31 -15.57
N VAL A 209 14.04 -3.71 -15.63
CA VAL A 209 14.82 -3.33 -14.44
C VAL A 209 14.12 -2.20 -13.67
N LEU A 210 13.57 -1.22 -14.39
CA LEU A 210 12.87 -0.09 -13.80
C LEU A 210 11.55 -0.52 -13.14
N SER A 211 10.80 -1.45 -13.72
CA SER A 211 9.57 -1.97 -13.10
C SER A 211 9.89 -2.74 -11.82
N VAL A 212 10.98 -3.51 -11.75
CA VAL A 212 11.43 -4.11 -10.50
C VAL A 212 11.69 -3.03 -9.44
N TYR A 213 12.29 -1.91 -9.79
CA TYR A 213 12.53 -0.83 -8.84
C TYR A 213 11.23 -0.13 -8.41
N PHE A 214 10.40 0.31 -9.35
CA PHE A 214 9.21 1.10 -9.05
C PHE A 214 8.07 0.24 -8.47
N ASP A 215 7.82 -0.95 -9.03
CA ASP A 215 6.68 -1.76 -8.62
C ASP A 215 7.01 -2.60 -7.38
N TRP A 216 8.21 -3.17 -7.31
CA TRP A 216 8.57 -4.04 -6.18
C TRP A 216 9.21 -3.25 -5.03
N PHE A 217 10.36 -2.63 -5.26
CA PHE A 217 11.10 -1.97 -4.16
C PHE A 217 10.33 -0.77 -3.60
N SER A 218 9.91 0.15 -4.47
CA SER A 218 9.19 1.35 -4.04
C SER A 218 7.83 0.99 -3.44
N GLY A 219 7.10 0.01 -4.01
CA GLY A 219 5.83 -0.47 -3.49
C GLY A 219 5.96 -1.11 -2.10
N VAL A 220 6.97 -1.97 -1.88
CA VAL A 220 7.21 -2.58 -0.56
C VAL A 220 7.65 -1.54 0.46
N MET A 221 8.54 -0.62 0.08
CA MET A 221 8.97 0.48 0.95
C MET A 221 7.80 1.37 1.35
N GLN A 222 6.90 1.66 0.42
CA GLN A 222 5.72 2.48 0.72
C GLN A 222 4.74 1.77 1.66
N ALA A 223 4.52 0.46 1.49
CA ALA A 223 3.74 -0.35 2.42
C ALA A 223 4.34 -0.32 3.83
N PHE A 224 5.67 -0.43 3.93
CA PHE A 224 6.38 -0.34 5.21
C PHE A 224 6.22 1.04 5.85
N ILE A 225 6.39 2.13 5.08
CA ILE A 225 6.24 3.50 5.58
C ILE A 225 4.81 3.74 6.07
N PHE A 226 3.79 3.28 5.33
CA PHE A 226 2.39 3.43 5.74
C PHE A 226 2.11 2.71 7.06
N CYS A 227 2.59 1.47 7.23
CA CYS A 227 2.45 0.73 8.49
C CYS A 227 3.23 1.37 9.63
N MET A 228 4.45 1.85 9.36
CA MET A 228 5.27 2.54 10.37
C MET A 228 4.59 3.82 10.86
N LEU A 229 4.06 4.63 9.96
CA LEU A 229 3.31 5.83 10.32
C LEU A 229 2.04 5.48 11.12
N THR A 230 1.32 4.43 10.73
CA THR A 230 0.15 3.95 11.46
C THR A 230 0.50 3.59 12.90
N VAL A 231 1.57 2.81 13.09
CA VAL A 231 2.06 2.38 14.39
C VAL A 231 2.49 3.59 15.23
N MET A 232 3.29 4.49 14.66
CA MET A 232 3.80 5.68 15.36
C MET A 232 2.68 6.66 15.75
N TYR A 233 1.71 6.92 14.87
CA TYR A 233 0.61 7.83 15.19
C TYR A 233 -0.31 7.27 16.28
N ILE A 234 -0.58 5.96 16.28
CA ILE A 234 -1.39 5.34 17.33
C ILE A 234 -0.60 5.30 18.66
N ALA A 235 0.71 5.05 18.63
CA ALA A 235 1.55 5.09 19.82
C ALA A 235 1.57 6.49 20.44
N ASN A 236 1.85 7.53 19.63
CA ASN A 236 1.85 8.92 20.08
C ASN A 236 0.49 9.33 20.65
N ALA A 237 -0.61 8.91 20.01
CA ALA A 237 -1.97 9.16 20.51
C ALA A 237 -2.27 8.54 21.89
N ALA A 238 -1.45 7.62 22.35
CA ALA A 238 -1.57 7.00 23.66
C ALA A 238 -0.66 7.65 24.73
N GLU A 239 0.31 8.46 24.30
CA GLU A 239 1.24 9.17 25.19
C GLU A 239 0.82 10.63 25.45
N GLU A 240 0.07 11.21 24.49
CA GLU A 240 -0.56 12.53 24.66
C GLU A 240 -1.67 12.50 25.73
#